data_5619d0b945ac6ab738c01b897012a9cb
#
_entry.id   5619d0b945ac6ab738c01b897012a9cb
#
_cell.length_a   1.000
_cell.length_b   1.000
_cell.length_c   1.000
_cell.angle_alpha   90.00
_cell.angle_beta   90.00
_cell.angle_gamma   90.00
#
_symmetry.space_group_name_H-M   'P 1'
#
loop_
_entity.id
_entity.type
_entity.pdbx_description
1 polymer ?
#
loop_
_entity_poly.entity_id
_entity_poly.type
_entity_poly.pdbx_seq_one_letter_code
_entity_poly.pdbx_strand_id
1 'polypeptide(L)'
;MFPSTLENLRESLADWQAEKQAGHGFACVADELIGIIQEKIIHLESLTKLFAEHGLGLTLKHRNREAWCVLTEDASAPGRYRWTQFQRDGFTGHCTHDTPELCLGDMMDDGYTVLDQGALERLCGTPEWQRGSEITAIIQACNAGLMSWEEANRKAVEVKQRYQEAA
;
A
#
# COMPACT_ATOMS: atom_id res chain seq x y z
N MET A 1 11.64 -8.41 0.23
CA MET A 1 11.85 -7.99 -1.18
C MET A 1 12.20 -6.51 -1.14
N PHE A 2 13.17 -6.03 -1.93
CA PHE A 2 13.47 -4.60 -1.99
C PHE A 2 12.47 -3.94 -2.96
N PRO A 3 11.96 -2.72 -2.64
CA PRO A 3 11.05 -2.00 -3.52
C PRO A 3 11.69 -1.73 -4.88
N SER A 4 10.87 -1.72 -5.94
CA SER A 4 11.32 -1.33 -7.28
C SER A 4 11.68 0.16 -7.30
N THR A 5 12.83 0.51 -7.90
CA THR A 5 13.21 1.89 -8.22
C THR A 5 13.38 2.02 -9.73
N LEU A 6 13.28 3.24 -10.27
CA LEU A 6 13.53 3.47 -11.69
C LEU A 6 14.94 3.06 -12.12
N GLU A 7 15.91 3.23 -11.21
CA GLU A 7 17.30 2.84 -11.45
C GLU A 7 17.41 1.32 -11.60
N ASN A 8 17.00 0.54 -10.58
CA ASN A 8 17.13 -0.92 -10.62
C ASN A 8 16.25 -1.57 -11.71
N LEU A 9 15.10 -0.97 -12.05
CA LEU A 9 14.29 -1.45 -13.17
C LEU A 9 14.98 -1.21 -14.51
N ARG A 10 15.63 -0.07 -14.72
CA ARG A 10 16.36 0.23 -15.95
C ARG A 10 17.63 -0.62 -16.11
N GLU A 11 18.36 -0.86 -15.03
CA GLU A 11 19.48 -1.81 -15.01
C GLU A 11 19.02 -3.22 -15.39
N SER A 12 17.98 -3.72 -14.73
CA SER A 12 17.40 -5.03 -15.03
C SER A 12 16.91 -5.13 -16.48
N LEU A 13 16.33 -4.06 -17.03
CA LEU A 13 15.91 -4.01 -18.43
C LEU A 13 17.11 -4.15 -19.38
N ALA A 14 18.20 -3.44 -19.09
CA ALA A 14 19.43 -3.51 -19.90
C ALA A 14 20.05 -4.91 -19.86
N ASP A 15 20.09 -5.54 -18.70
CA ASP A 15 20.63 -6.89 -18.52
C ASP A 15 19.82 -7.93 -19.33
N TRP A 16 18.49 -7.88 -19.26
CA TRP A 16 17.65 -8.79 -20.05
C TRP A 16 17.71 -8.55 -21.55
N GLN A 17 17.90 -7.29 -21.99
CA GLN A 17 18.13 -6.97 -23.39
C GLN A 17 19.47 -7.53 -23.90
N ALA A 18 20.53 -7.45 -23.09
CA ALA A 18 21.84 -8.01 -23.42
C ALA A 18 21.79 -9.55 -23.48
N GLU A 19 21.11 -10.20 -22.51
CA GLU A 19 20.93 -11.66 -22.48
C GLU A 19 20.16 -12.16 -23.72
N LYS A 20 19.11 -11.44 -24.13
CA LYS A 20 18.38 -11.73 -25.36
C LYS A 20 19.28 -11.65 -26.60
N GLN A 21 20.13 -10.61 -26.70
CA GLN A 21 21.04 -10.44 -27.82
C GLN A 21 22.13 -11.52 -27.84
N ALA A 22 22.61 -11.96 -26.69
CA ALA A 22 23.61 -13.01 -26.58
C ALA A 22 23.08 -14.40 -26.97
N GLY A 23 21.76 -14.60 -27.02
CA GLY A 23 21.13 -15.86 -27.42
C GLY A 23 21.40 -17.03 -26.48
N HIS A 24 21.66 -16.77 -25.21
CA HIS A 24 21.88 -17.80 -24.18
C HIS A 24 20.57 -18.48 -23.76
N GLY A 25 20.68 -19.52 -22.91
CA GLY A 25 19.57 -20.43 -22.56
C GLY A 25 18.30 -19.78 -21.98
N PHE A 26 18.37 -18.53 -21.51
CA PHE A 26 17.21 -17.78 -20.98
C PHE A 26 16.57 -16.85 -22.02
N ALA A 27 17.06 -16.79 -23.25
CA ALA A 27 16.51 -15.94 -24.30
C ALA A 27 15.01 -16.18 -24.57
N CYS A 28 14.51 -17.40 -24.31
CA CYS A 28 13.10 -17.74 -24.51
C CYS A 28 12.13 -17.04 -23.52
N VAL A 29 12.62 -16.60 -22.35
CA VAL A 29 11.83 -15.86 -21.35
C VAL A 29 12.17 -14.36 -21.33
N ALA A 30 13.21 -13.95 -22.04
CA ALA A 30 13.68 -12.57 -22.02
C ALA A 30 12.63 -11.58 -22.54
N ASP A 31 11.88 -11.93 -23.57
CA ASP A 31 10.84 -11.05 -24.14
C ASP A 31 9.71 -10.80 -23.14
N GLU A 32 9.29 -11.81 -22.40
CA GLU A 32 8.27 -11.68 -21.35
C GLU A 32 8.76 -10.79 -20.21
N LEU A 33 9.98 -11.04 -19.72
CA LEU A 33 10.57 -10.26 -18.62
C LEU A 33 10.84 -8.80 -19.02
N ILE A 34 11.33 -8.57 -20.23
CA ILE A 34 11.49 -7.22 -20.79
C ILE A 34 10.14 -6.49 -20.80
N GLY A 35 9.07 -7.15 -21.25
CA GLY A 35 7.73 -6.57 -21.28
C GLY A 35 7.24 -6.19 -19.88
N ILE A 36 7.38 -7.07 -18.91
CA ILE A 36 7.00 -6.83 -17.49
C ILE A 36 7.79 -5.65 -16.90
N ILE A 37 9.10 -5.60 -17.15
CA ILE A 37 9.95 -4.52 -16.59
C ILE A 37 9.61 -3.18 -17.26
N GLN A 38 9.36 -3.15 -18.55
CA GLN A 38 8.95 -1.94 -19.27
C GLN A 38 7.61 -1.41 -18.73
N GLU A 39 6.63 -2.27 -18.48
CA GLU A 39 5.35 -1.90 -17.88
C GLU A 39 5.54 -1.33 -16.46
N LYS A 40 6.39 -1.93 -15.63
CA LYS A 40 6.74 -1.40 -14.30
C LYS A 40 7.39 -0.02 -14.38
N ILE A 41 8.31 0.20 -15.30
CA ILE A 41 8.94 1.51 -15.51
C ILE A 41 7.88 2.56 -15.84
N ILE A 42 6.99 2.30 -16.78
CA ILE A 42 5.90 3.22 -17.16
C ILE A 42 5.00 3.54 -15.96
N HIS A 43 4.62 2.52 -15.18
CA HIS A 43 3.80 2.71 -14.00
C HIS A 43 4.52 3.55 -12.93
N LEU A 44 5.78 3.27 -12.63
CA LEU A 44 6.52 4.01 -11.61
C LEU A 44 6.80 5.45 -12.03
N GLU A 45 7.08 5.71 -13.32
CA GLU A 45 7.19 7.07 -13.86
C GLU A 45 5.85 7.83 -13.74
N SER A 46 4.73 7.15 -13.98
CA SER A 46 3.39 7.74 -13.79
C SER A 46 3.13 8.09 -12.32
N LEU A 47 3.44 7.18 -11.39
CA LEU A 47 3.28 7.42 -9.95
C LEU A 47 4.19 8.55 -9.45
N THR A 48 5.42 8.63 -9.97
CA THR A 48 6.34 9.74 -9.67
C THR A 48 5.77 11.10 -10.10
N LYS A 49 5.13 11.16 -11.26
CA LYS A 49 4.43 12.38 -11.72
C LYS A 49 3.25 12.72 -10.82
N LEU A 50 2.43 11.75 -10.46
CA LEU A 50 1.31 11.95 -9.53
C LEU A 50 1.81 12.43 -8.17
N PHE A 51 2.91 11.89 -7.67
CA PHE A 51 3.51 12.36 -6.42
C PHE A 51 4.06 13.79 -6.54
N ALA A 52 4.67 14.15 -7.67
CA ALA A 52 5.11 15.53 -7.90
C ALA A 52 3.94 16.53 -7.94
N GLU A 53 2.76 16.10 -8.38
CA GLU A 53 1.55 16.91 -8.45
C GLU A 53 0.82 17.00 -7.10
N HIS A 54 0.66 15.89 -6.39
CA HIS A 54 -0.17 15.80 -5.18
C HIS A 54 0.65 15.86 -3.88
N GLY A 55 1.92 15.48 -3.91
CA GLY A 55 2.79 15.45 -2.72
C GLY A 55 2.40 14.39 -1.70
N LEU A 56 2.73 14.68 -0.44
CA LEU A 56 2.29 13.87 0.70
C LEU A 56 0.75 13.93 0.82
N GLY A 57 0.16 12.78 1.14
CA GLY A 57 -1.28 12.59 1.07
C GLY A 57 -1.72 11.93 -0.24
N LEU A 58 -0.80 11.66 -1.19
CA LEU A 58 -1.12 10.88 -2.39
C LEU A 58 -1.81 9.59 -1.99
N THR A 59 -3.03 9.40 -2.49
CA THR A 59 -3.88 8.26 -2.19
C THR A 59 -4.14 7.45 -3.45
N LEU A 60 -3.79 6.17 -3.40
CA LEU A 60 -3.93 5.24 -4.49
C LEU A 60 -4.87 4.09 -4.12
N LYS A 61 -5.64 3.62 -5.10
CA LYS A 61 -6.46 2.42 -5.02
C LYS A 61 -5.70 1.22 -5.64
N HIS A 62 -5.86 0.08 -5.04
CA HIS A 62 -5.37 -1.18 -5.59
C HIS A 62 -6.16 -1.57 -6.84
N ARG A 63 -5.47 -2.01 -7.91
CA ARG A 63 -6.06 -2.29 -9.23
C ARG A 63 -7.13 -3.40 -9.23
N ASN A 64 -7.01 -4.39 -8.33
CA ASN A 64 -7.84 -5.60 -8.38
C ASN A 64 -8.70 -5.84 -7.12
N ARG A 65 -8.64 -4.95 -6.10
CA ARG A 65 -9.38 -5.13 -4.85
C ARG A 65 -9.80 -3.79 -4.25
N GLU A 66 -10.78 -3.80 -3.38
CA GLU A 66 -11.22 -2.62 -2.64
C GLU A 66 -10.29 -2.34 -1.45
N ALA A 67 -9.11 -1.88 -1.78
CA ALA A 67 -8.11 -1.47 -0.82
C ALA A 67 -7.40 -0.22 -1.35
N TRP A 68 -6.98 0.64 -0.46
CA TRP A 68 -6.30 1.89 -0.76
C TRP A 68 -5.04 2.01 0.08
N CYS A 69 -4.17 2.90 -0.33
CA CYS A 69 -3.04 3.32 0.48
C CYS A 69 -2.84 4.83 0.39
N VAL A 70 -2.25 5.40 1.43
CA VAL A 70 -1.88 6.82 1.47
C VAL A 70 -0.41 6.96 1.84
N LEU A 71 0.32 7.83 1.14
CA LEU A 71 1.72 8.15 1.38
C LEU A 71 1.83 9.38 2.27
N THR A 72 2.52 9.25 3.41
CA THR A 72 2.73 10.33 4.39
C THR A 72 4.17 10.33 4.90
N GLU A 73 4.56 11.37 5.65
CA GLU A 73 5.73 11.26 6.53
C GLU A 73 5.47 10.25 7.66
N ASP A 74 6.53 9.60 8.12
CA ASP A 74 6.44 8.71 9.28
C ASP A 74 6.52 9.52 10.57
N ALA A 75 5.38 9.70 11.23
CA ALA A 75 5.32 10.43 12.50
C ALA A 75 6.18 9.83 13.62
N SER A 76 6.54 8.55 13.53
CA SER A 76 7.39 7.85 14.51
C SER A 76 8.88 7.90 14.18
N ALA A 77 9.25 8.28 12.96
CA ALA A 77 10.63 8.32 12.47
C ALA A 77 10.85 9.53 11.55
N PRO A 78 11.21 10.70 12.10
CA PRO A 78 11.41 11.91 11.31
C PRO A 78 12.39 11.71 10.16
N GLY A 79 12.05 12.23 8.98
CA GLY A 79 12.84 12.10 7.77
C GLY A 79 12.61 10.78 7.00
N ARG A 80 11.71 9.93 7.48
CA ARG A 80 11.26 8.74 6.77
C ARG A 80 9.84 8.92 6.25
N TYR A 81 9.47 8.08 5.30
CA TYR A 81 8.17 8.09 4.65
C TYR A 81 7.45 6.76 4.91
N ARG A 82 6.13 6.87 5.06
CA ARG A 82 5.26 5.72 5.35
C ARG A 82 4.14 5.69 4.32
N TRP A 83 3.88 4.53 3.74
CA TRP A 83 2.62 4.32 3.09
C TRP A 83 1.75 3.38 3.94
N THR A 84 0.51 3.78 4.16
CA THR A 84 -0.42 3.09 5.06
C THR A 84 -1.57 2.55 4.24
N GLN A 85 -1.82 1.26 4.36
CA GLN A 85 -2.91 0.55 3.70
C GLN A 85 -4.20 0.72 4.49
N PHE A 86 -5.33 0.84 3.79
CA PHE A 86 -6.64 0.87 4.41
C PHE A 86 -7.71 0.25 3.50
N GLN A 87 -8.79 -0.17 4.11
CA GLN A 87 -9.98 -0.71 3.50
C GLN A 87 -11.20 0.04 4.03
N ARG A 88 -12.43 -0.42 3.68
CA ARG A 88 -13.66 0.23 4.14
C ARG A 88 -13.82 0.27 5.66
N ASP A 89 -13.21 -0.67 6.35
CA ASP A 89 -13.31 -0.85 7.80
C ASP A 89 -12.06 -0.40 8.57
N GLY A 90 -11.16 0.36 7.93
CA GLY A 90 -10.03 1.00 8.60
C GLY A 90 -8.66 0.66 8.04
N PHE A 91 -7.64 1.02 8.82
CA PHE A 91 -6.25 0.76 8.48
C PHE A 91 -5.89 -0.71 8.70
N THR A 92 -5.13 -1.27 7.74
CA THR A 92 -4.76 -2.71 7.75
C THR A 92 -3.28 -2.96 7.91
N GLY A 93 -2.43 -2.02 7.54
CA GLY A 93 -0.98 -2.17 7.64
C GLY A 93 -0.22 -0.95 7.13
N HIS A 94 1.09 -0.98 7.26
CA HIS A 94 1.95 0.07 6.72
C HIS A 94 3.36 -0.47 6.45
N CYS A 95 4.06 0.21 5.53
CA CYS A 95 5.50 0.05 5.33
C CYS A 95 6.19 1.41 5.43
N THR A 96 7.46 1.42 5.83
CA THR A 96 8.24 2.65 6.02
C THR A 96 9.55 2.56 5.27
N HIS A 97 9.88 3.61 4.51
CA HIS A 97 11.08 3.72 3.69
C HIS A 97 11.80 5.05 3.91
N ASP A 98 13.04 5.13 3.45
CA ASP A 98 13.88 6.31 3.61
C ASP A 98 13.55 7.41 2.60
N THR A 99 12.88 7.07 1.48
CA THR A 99 12.51 8.01 0.43
C THR A 99 11.08 7.79 -0.07
N PRO A 100 10.41 8.84 -0.60
CA PRO A 100 9.11 8.68 -1.25
C PRO A 100 9.17 7.72 -2.46
N GLU A 101 10.27 7.72 -3.23
CA GLU A 101 10.44 6.85 -4.39
C GLU A 101 10.38 5.37 -4.00
N LEU A 102 11.03 4.98 -2.91
CA LEU A 102 10.96 3.61 -2.38
C LEU A 102 9.53 3.25 -1.94
N CYS A 103 8.79 4.20 -1.35
CA CYS A 103 7.38 4.00 -1.05
C CYS A 103 6.55 3.77 -2.33
N LEU A 104 6.74 4.60 -3.37
CA LEU A 104 6.02 4.48 -4.64
C LEU A 104 6.31 3.14 -5.33
N GLY A 105 7.57 2.70 -5.31
CA GLY A 105 7.95 1.39 -5.83
C GLY A 105 7.28 0.24 -5.11
N ASP A 106 7.26 0.28 -3.78
CA ASP A 106 6.63 -0.73 -2.93
C ASP A 106 5.09 -0.73 -3.10
N MET A 107 4.46 0.46 -3.14
CA MET A 107 3.03 0.62 -3.44
C MET A 107 2.67 0.03 -4.82
N MET A 108 3.49 0.31 -5.84
CA MET A 108 3.31 -0.24 -7.19
C MET A 108 3.46 -1.76 -7.21
N ASP A 109 4.50 -2.30 -6.58
CA ASP A 109 4.76 -3.74 -6.51
C ASP A 109 3.63 -4.50 -5.79
N ASP A 110 3.00 -3.86 -4.79
CA ASP A 110 1.82 -4.38 -4.09
C ASP A 110 0.49 -4.12 -4.84
N GLY A 111 0.53 -3.45 -6.00
CA GLY A 111 -0.60 -3.28 -6.92
C GLY A 111 -1.44 -2.01 -6.73
N TYR A 112 -0.98 -1.04 -5.93
CA TYR A 112 -1.62 0.26 -5.77
C TYR A 112 -1.16 1.22 -6.88
N THR A 113 -1.96 1.37 -7.92
CA THR A 113 -1.57 2.10 -9.14
C THR A 113 -2.64 3.07 -9.64
N VAL A 114 -3.84 3.07 -9.06
CA VAL A 114 -4.96 3.89 -9.54
C VAL A 114 -5.14 5.08 -8.61
N LEU A 115 -5.04 6.31 -9.14
CA LEU A 115 -5.29 7.52 -8.34
C LEU A 115 -6.74 7.53 -7.83
N ASP A 116 -6.90 7.68 -6.51
CA ASP A 116 -8.21 7.87 -5.87
C ASP A 116 -8.08 8.86 -4.69
N GLN A 117 -7.72 10.10 -5.05
CA GLN A 117 -7.54 11.17 -4.09
C GLN A 117 -8.84 11.45 -3.32
N GLY A 118 -8.73 11.64 -1.99
CA GLY A 118 -9.91 11.85 -1.12
C GLY A 118 -10.64 10.55 -0.72
N ALA A 119 -10.10 9.36 -1.05
CA ALA A 119 -10.70 8.09 -0.62
C ALA A 119 -10.73 7.96 0.91
N LEU A 120 -9.67 8.39 1.59
CA LEU A 120 -9.58 8.32 3.04
C LEU A 120 -10.67 9.17 3.70
N GLU A 121 -10.85 10.41 3.25
CA GLU A 121 -11.87 11.34 3.76
C GLU A 121 -13.29 10.81 3.53
N ARG A 122 -13.54 10.21 2.38
CA ARG A 122 -14.86 9.60 2.08
C ARG A 122 -15.17 8.40 2.97
N LEU A 123 -14.16 7.58 3.25
CA LEU A 123 -14.34 6.33 3.99
C LEU A 123 -14.36 6.53 5.51
N CYS A 124 -13.52 7.41 6.05
CA CYS A 124 -13.39 7.60 7.51
C CYS A 124 -14.69 8.11 8.17
N GLY A 125 -15.59 8.73 7.42
CA GLY A 125 -16.92 9.14 7.89
C GLY A 125 -17.98 8.05 7.87
N THR A 126 -17.70 6.86 7.33
CA THR A 126 -18.70 5.80 7.20
C THR A 126 -18.89 5.00 8.52
N PRO A 127 -20.10 4.46 8.78
CA PRO A 127 -20.32 3.58 9.93
C PRO A 127 -19.41 2.34 9.90
N GLU A 128 -19.08 1.85 8.72
CA GLU A 128 -18.20 0.70 8.52
C GLU A 128 -16.78 0.98 9.01
N TRP A 129 -16.23 2.15 8.67
CA TRP A 129 -14.95 2.61 9.15
C TRP A 129 -14.94 2.83 10.67
N GLN A 130 -15.98 3.48 11.21
CA GLN A 130 -16.10 3.74 12.65
C GLN A 130 -16.12 2.43 13.43
N ARG A 131 -16.91 1.45 12.98
CA ARG A 131 -16.94 0.11 13.56
C ARG A 131 -15.56 -0.54 13.58
N GLY A 132 -14.86 -0.53 12.45
CA GLY A 132 -13.54 -1.14 12.32
C GLY A 132 -12.49 -0.43 13.17
N SER A 133 -12.55 0.89 13.27
CA SER A 133 -11.67 1.68 14.14
C SER A 133 -11.87 1.38 15.61
N GLU A 134 -13.12 1.23 16.06
CA GLU A 134 -13.43 0.82 17.46
C GLU A 134 -12.90 -0.60 17.75
N ILE A 135 -13.08 -1.54 16.84
CA ILE A 135 -12.54 -2.90 16.98
C ILE A 135 -11.01 -2.89 17.02
N THR A 136 -10.38 -2.11 16.18
CA THR A 136 -8.91 -1.97 16.15
C THR A 136 -8.39 -1.39 17.48
N ALA A 137 -9.05 -0.38 18.03
CA ALA A 137 -8.68 0.19 19.34
C ALA A 137 -8.79 -0.85 20.48
N ILE A 138 -9.82 -1.72 20.45
CA ILE A 138 -9.96 -2.82 21.41
C ILE A 138 -8.81 -3.81 21.28
N ILE A 139 -8.45 -4.21 20.06
CA ILE A 139 -7.33 -5.12 19.81
C ILE A 139 -6.00 -4.51 20.28
N GLN A 140 -5.77 -3.23 20.00
CA GLN A 140 -4.56 -2.53 20.44
C GLN A 140 -4.48 -2.46 21.98
N ALA A 141 -5.58 -2.18 22.66
CA ALA A 141 -5.62 -2.17 24.12
C ALA A 141 -5.34 -3.58 24.71
N CYS A 142 -5.84 -4.63 24.08
CA CYS A 142 -5.51 -6.01 24.45
C CYS A 142 -4.03 -6.31 24.26
N ASN A 143 -3.46 -5.96 23.12
CA ASN A 143 -2.04 -6.16 22.82
C ASN A 143 -1.12 -5.36 23.76
N ALA A 144 -1.57 -4.22 24.25
CA ALA A 144 -0.87 -3.41 25.25
C ALA A 144 -1.03 -3.95 26.68
N GLY A 145 -1.76 -5.05 26.90
CA GLY A 145 -2.01 -5.64 28.21
C GLY A 145 -3.00 -4.86 29.09
N LEU A 146 -3.75 -3.93 28.49
CA LEU A 146 -4.75 -3.11 29.22
C LEU A 146 -6.08 -3.83 29.44
N MET A 147 -6.31 -4.95 28.76
CA MET A 147 -7.45 -5.85 28.96
C MET A 147 -7.11 -7.29 28.56
N SER A 148 -7.88 -8.25 29.06
CA SER A 148 -7.74 -9.64 28.65
C SER A 148 -8.28 -9.89 27.22
N TRP A 149 -7.85 -10.98 26.61
CA TRP A 149 -8.38 -11.41 25.30
C TRP A 149 -9.88 -11.71 25.37
N GLU A 150 -10.37 -12.31 26.46
CA GLU A 150 -11.78 -12.61 26.65
C GLU A 150 -12.62 -11.33 26.71
N GLU A 151 -12.14 -10.32 27.43
CA GLU A 151 -12.78 -9.01 27.52
C GLU A 151 -12.76 -8.29 26.15
N ALA A 152 -11.62 -8.32 25.44
CA ALA A 152 -11.49 -7.72 24.12
C ALA A 152 -12.48 -8.36 23.12
N ASN A 153 -12.58 -9.68 23.12
CA ASN A 153 -13.50 -10.40 22.24
C ASN A 153 -14.97 -10.08 22.55
N ARG A 154 -15.37 -10.01 23.84
CA ARG A 154 -16.71 -9.60 24.25
C ARG A 154 -17.03 -8.19 23.74
N LYS A 155 -16.15 -7.21 23.97
CA LYS A 155 -16.32 -5.83 23.51
C LYS A 155 -16.42 -5.74 21.98
N ALA A 156 -15.61 -6.49 21.25
CA ALA A 156 -15.66 -6.52 19.77
C ALA A 156 -17.00 -7.06 19.26
N VAL A 157 -17.60 -8.05 19.94
CA VAL A 157 -18.93 -8.56 19.62
C VAL A 157 -20.00 -7.50 19.89
N GLU A 158 -19.95 -6.81 21.03
CA GLU A 158 -20.87 -5.72 21.38
C GLU A 158 -20.82 -4.58 20.33
N VAL A 159 -19.62 -4.19 19.88
CA VAL A 159 -19.45 -3.21 18.80
C VAL A 159 -20.15 -3.69 17.52
N LYS A 160 -19.90 -4.93 17.08
CA LYS A 160 -20.52 -5.49 15.87
C LYS A 160 -22.05 -5.48 15.95
N GLN A 161 -22.62 -5.87 17.07
CA GLN A 161 -24.08 -5.88 17.30
C GLN A 161 -24.67 -4.48 17.20
N ARG A 162 -24.09 -3.48 17.88
CA ARG A 162 -24.54 -2.09 17.86
C ARG A 162 -24.61 -1.52 16.43
N TYR A 163 -23.62 -1.81 15.57
CA TYR A 163 -23.61 -1.34 14.19
C TYR A 163 -24.55 -2.14 13.27
N GLN A 164 -24.92 -3.37 13.62
CA GLN A 164 -25.94 -4.14 12.92
C GLN A 164 -27.37 -3.66 13.22
N GLU A 165 -27.63 -3.23 14.45
CA GLU A 165 -28.94 -2.71 14.86
C GLU A 165 -29.22 -1.28 14.34
N ALA A 166 -28.16 -0.55 13.98
CA ALA A 166 -28.25 0.83 13.48
C ALA A 166 -28.34 0.94 11.94
N ALA A 167 -28.21 -0.18 11.23
CA ALA A 167 -28.23 -0.25 9.75
C ALA A 167 -29.61 -0.64 9.21
#